data_74313141a7bce48f1f3da5182d71c4dd
#
_entry.id   74313141a7bce48f1f3da5182d71c4dd
#
_cell.length_a   1.000
_cell.length_b   1.000
_cell.length_c   1.000
_cell.angle_alpha   90.00
_cell.angle_beta   90.00
_cell.angle_gamma   90.00
#
_symmetry.space_group_name_H-M   'P 1'
#
loop_
_entity.id
_entity.type
_entity.pdbx_description
1 polymer ?
#
loop_
_entity_poly.entity_id
_entity_poly.type
_entity_poly.pdbx_seq_one_letter_code
_entity_poly.pdbx_strand_id
1 'polypeptide(L)'
;RKAKETLEIYAPLAHRLGLNAIKWELEDRSFKALYPGVYEEIEHMVAERAPAREEYLRQVRLQIEEDLRVNRIKGTVTGRPKHYYSIYQKMIVRGKEFDDIYDLVAVRVIVDTVQDCYAVLGSLHSRWTPMSGRFKDYIAVPKFNLYQSLHTTVIGPDGKPVEIQIRTHEMHRMAEYGVAAHWKYKEDPNAT
;
A
#
# COMPACT_ATOMS: atom_id res chain seq x y z
N ARG A 1 -27.18 -10.32 -5.29
CA ARG A 1 -27.37 -10.46 -3.85
C ARG A 1 -26.04 -10.73 -3.13
N LYS A 2 -25.32 -11.81 -3.45
CA LYS A 2 -24.06 -12.18 -2.77
C LYS A 2 -22.98 -11.08 -2.82
N ALA A 3 -22.76 -10.45 -3.96
CA ALA A 3 -21.74 -9.40 -4.09
C ALA A 3 -22.03 -8.18 -3.20
N LYS A 4 -23.31 -7.77 -3.07
CA LYS A 4 -23.72 -6.68 -2.17
C LYS A 4 -23.45 -7.04 -0.71
N GLU A 5 -23.87 -8.24 -0.30
CA GLU A 5 -23.62 -8.77 1.04
C GLU A 5 -22.11 -8.83 1.35
N THR A 6 -21.30 -9.22 0.37
CA THR A 6 -19.83 -9.25 0.50
C THR A 6 -19.26 -7.86 0.76
N LEU A 7 -19.68 -6.84 0.02
CA LEU A 7 -19.22 -5.46 0.22
C LEU A 7 -19.69 -4.85 1.56
N GLU A 8 -20.91 -5.16 1.99
CA GLU A 8 -21.51 -4.55 3.17
C GLU A 8 -21.14 -5.25 4.48
N ILE A 9 -20.81 -6.54 4.45
CA ILE A 9 -20.58 -7.37 5.65
C ILE A 9 -19.19 -7.98 5.66
N TYR A 10 -18.84 -8.79 4.66
CA TYR A 10 -17.61 -9.61 4.72
C TYR A 10 -16.34 -8.79 4.50
N ALA A 11 -16.32 -7.83 3.58
CA ALA A 11 -15.17 -6.96 3.39
C ALA A 11 -14.89 -6.05 4.61
N PRO A 12 -15.89 -5.40 5.24
CA PRO A 12 -15.70 -4.72 6.53
C PRO A 12 -15.25 -5.62 7.66
N LEU A 13 -15.75 -6.86 7.72
CA LEU A 13 -15.29 -7.84 8.72
C LEU A 13 -13.83 -8.21 8.52
N ALA A 14 -13.42 -8.50 7.28
CA ALA A 14 -12.03 -8.76 6.93
C ALA A 14 -11.12 -7.58 7.32
N HIS A 15 -11.58 -6.34 7.10
CA HIS A 15 -10.86 -5.15 7.52
C HIS A 15 -10.66 -5.07 9.04
N ARG A 16 -11.70 -5.35 9.82
CA ARG A 16 -11.62 -5.36 11.29
C ARG A 16 -10.65 -6.43 11.82
N LEU A 17 -10.57 -7.56 11.15
CA LEU A 17 -9.65 -8.65 11.48
C LEU A 17 -8.23 -8.43 10.92
N GLY A 18 -7.97 -7.35 10.20
CA GLY A 18 -6.68 -7.06 9.57
C GLY A 18 -6.35 -7.92 8.36
N LEU A 19 -7.35 -8.65 7.81
CA LEU A 19 -7.21 -9.53 6.64
C LEU A 19 -7.24 -8.71 5.35
N ASN A 20 -6.28 -7.82 5.16
CA ASN A 20 -6.31 -6.85 4.07
C ASN A 20 -6.22 -7.50 2.68
N ALA A 21 -5.44 -8.57 2.51
CA ALA A 21 -5.36 -9.28 1.25
C ALA A 21 -6.74 -9.81 0.81
N ILE A 22 -7.46 -10.45 1.73
CA ILE A 22 -8.82 -10.95 1.49
C ILE A 22 -9.81 -9.79 1.28
N LYS A 23 -9.73 -8.75 2.10
CA LYS A 23 -10.57 -7.56 1.96
C LYS A 23 -10.53 -6.99 0.54
N TRP A 24 -9.34 -6.74 0.01
CA TRP A 24 -9.19 -6.14 -1.31
C TRP A 24 -9.72 -7.04 -2.43
N GLU A 25 -9.50 -8.33 -2.33
CA GLU A 25 -10.03 -9.29 -3.29
C GLU A 25 -11.57 -9.35 -3.26
N LEU A 26 -12.16 -9.37 -2.06
CA LEU A 26 -13.60 -9.32 -1.88
C LEU A 26 -14.21 -8.04 -2.44
N GLU A 27 -13.59 -6.90 -2.16
CA GLU A 27 -14.04 -5.59 -2.66
C GLU A 27 -13.99 -5.52 -4.19
N ASP A 28 -12.87 -5.86 -4.82
CA ASP A 28 -12.70 -5.73 -6.28
C ASP A 28 -13.59 -6.73 -7.04
N ARG A 29 -13.71 -7.97 -6.58
CA ARG A 29 -14.61 -8.96 -7.20
C ARG A 29 -16.08 -8.58 -7.07
N SER A 30 -16.48 -8.07 -5.91
CA SER A 30 -17.86 -7.61 -5.69
C SER A 30 -18.18 -6.36 -6.50
N PHE A 31 -17.23 -5.43 -6.59
CA PHE A 31 -17.34 -4.22 -7.39
C PHE A 31 -17.55 -4.55 -8.87
N LYS A 32 -16.72 -5.46 -9.43
CA LYS A 32 -16.88 -5.93 -10.82
C LYS A 32 -18.23 -6.56 -11.07
N ALA A 33 -18.75 -7.33 -10.12
CA ALA A 33 -20.04 -8.00 -10.24
C ALA A 33 -21.24 -7.05 -10.12
N LEU A 34 -21.13 -5.96 -9.32
CA LEU A 34 -22.22 -5.03 -9.08
C LEU A 34 -22.26 -3.87 -10.10
N TYR A 35 -21.10 -3.42 -10.53
CA TYR A 35 -20.93 -2.24 -11.38
C TYR A 35 -19.97 -2.53 -12.54
N PRO A 36 -20.27 -3.51 -13.41
CA PRO A 36 -19.33 -3.96 -14.45
C PRO A 36 -18.90 -2.83 -15.39
N GLY A 37 -19.83 -1.96 -15.82
CA GLY A 37 -19.48 -0.84 -16.70
C GLY A 37 -18.52 0.16 -16.04
N VAL A 38 -18.76 0.52 -14.78
CA VAL A 38 -17.86 1.42 -14.05
C VAL A 38 -16.51 0.77 -13.78
N TYR A 39 -16.49 -0.54 -13.52
CA TYR A 39 -15.26 -1.30 -13.37
C TYR A 39 -14.42 -1.26 -14.66
N GLU A 40 -15.05 -1.49 -15.82
CA GLU A 40 -14.40 -1.45 -17.14
C GLU A 40 -13.87 -0.06 -17.47
N GLU A 41 -14.61 1.01 -17.15
CA GLU A 41 -14.14 2.39 -17.32
C GLU A 41 -12.87 2.66 -16.49
N ILE A 42 -12.84 2.26 -15.22
CA ILE A 42 -11.67 2.42 -14.36
C ILE A 42 -10.50 1.57 -14.87
N GLU A 43 -10.76 0.33 -15.30
CA GLU A 43 -9.74 -0.56 -15.88
C GLU A 43 -9.11 0.07 -17.12
N HIS A 44 -9.90 0.69 -17.98
CA HIS A 44 -9.42 1.38 -19.19
C HIS A 44 -8.57 2.62 -18.82
N MET A 45 -9.05 3.47 -17.93
CA MET A 45 -8.28 4.63 -17.46
C MET A 45 -6.95 4.23 -16.81
N VAL A 46 -6.93 3.14 -16.05
CA VAL A 46 -5.72 2.58 -15.46
C VAL A 46 -4.75 2.10 -16.54
N ALA A 47 -5.24 1.37 -17.53
CA ALA A 47 -4.42 0.84 -18.62
C ALA A 47 -3.76 1.95 -19.45
N GLU A 48 -4.45 3.05 -19.71
CA GLU A 48 -3.88 4.20 -20.44
C GLU A 48 -2.72 4.88 -19.69
N ARG A 49 -2.81 4.95 -18.38
CA ARG A 49 -1.81 5.64 -17.53
C ARG A 49 -0.68 4.75 -17.03
N ALA A 50 -0.88 3.42 -17.09
CA ALA A 50 0.07 2.46 -16.54
C ALA A 50 1.51 2.63 -17.05
N PRO A 51 1.81 2.82 -18.34
CA PRO A 51 3.19 2.91 -18.80
C PRO A 51 3.98 4.05 -18.17
N ALA A 52 3.41 5.25 -18.13
CA ALA A 52 4.07 6.43 -17.55
C ALA A 52 4.25 6.28 -16.02
N ARG A 53 3.24 5.71 -15.35
CA ARG A 53 3.29 5.46 -13.93
C ARG A 53 4.33 4.40 -13.56
N GLU A 54 4.44 3.33 -14.33
CA GLU A 54 5.42 2.26 -14.10
C GLU A 54 6.86 2.78 -14.30
N GLU A 55 7.09 3.63 -15.29
CA GLU A 55 8.42 4.24 -15.49
C GLU A 55 8.78 5.16 -14.31
N TYR A 56 7.86 5.99 -13.84
CA TYR A 56 8.09 6.83 -12.67
C TYR A 56 8.33 5.99 -11.40
N LEU A 57 7.53 4.94 -11.21
CA LEU A 57 7.72 3.99 -10.11
C LEU A 57 9.09 3.32 -10.15
N ARG A 58 9.57 2.95 -11.35
CA ARG A 58 10.89 2.37 -11.53
C ARG A 58 11.99 3.34 -11.08
N GLN A 59 11.91 4.61 -11.46
CA GLN A 59 12.86 5.65 -11.04
C GLN A 59 12.88 5.82 -9.50
N VAL A 60 11.71 5.94 -8.89
CA VAL A 60 11.57 6.04 -7.44
C VAL A 60 12.20 4.84 -6.72
N ARG A 61 11.90 3.63 -7.20
CA ARG A 61 12.44 2.40 -6.63
C ARG A 61 13.97 2.36 -6.69
N LEU A 62 14.55 2.66 -7.83
CA LEU A 62 16.02 2.67 -8.01
C LEU A 62 16.70 3.63 -7.04
N GLN A 63 16.13 4.81 -6.81
CA GLN A 63 16.70 5.79 -5.86
C GLN A 63 16.60 5.28 -4.41
N ILE A 64 15.49 4.67 -4.02
CA ILE A 64 15.34 4.08 -2.68
C ILE A 64 16.28 2.87 -2.51
N GLU A 65 16.37 1.99 -3.50
CA GLU A 65 17.26 0.84 -3.48
C GLU A 65 18.73 1.27 -3.33
N GLU A 66 19.13 2.35 -4.00
CA GLU A 66 20.47 2.93 -3.82
C GLU A 66 20.67 3.48 -2.40
N ASP A 67 19.69 4.14 -1.81
CA ASP A 67 19.77 4.60 -0.42
C ASP A 67 19.92 3.43 0.57
N LEU A 68 19.19 2.34 0.36
CA LEU A 68 19.34 1.13 1.16
C LEU A 68 20.76 0.58 1.04
N ARG A 69 21.28 0.51 -0.18
CA ARG A 69 22.65 0.02 -0.45
C ARG A 69 23.72 0.87 0.24
N VAL A 70 23.64 2.18 0.09
CA VAL A 70 24.62 3.12 0.68
C VAL A 70 24.59 3.04 2.22
N ASN A 71 23.42 2.91 2.81
CA ASN A 71 23.25 2.81 4.26
C ASN A 71 23.44 1.37 4.79
N ARG A 72 23.76 0.41 3.93
CA ARG A 72 23.93 -1.01 4.28
C ARG A 72 22.69 -1.62 4.95
N ILE A 73 21.50 -1.19 4.53
CA ILE A 73 20.23 -1.70 5.00
C ILE A 73 19.75 -2.77 4.03
N LYS A 74 19.51 -3.98 4.53
CA LYS A 74 18.91 -5.05 3.75
C LYS A 74 17.38 -4.80 3.67
N GLY A 75 16.87 -4.71 2.45
CA GLY A 75 15.44 -4.46 2.26
C GLY A 75 14.99 -4.66 0.83
N THR A 76 13.68 -4.70 0.65
CA THR A 76 13.02 -4.84 -0.65
C THR A 76 12.10 -3.65 -0.89
N VAL A 77 12.16 -3.09 -2.09
CA VAL A 77 11.31 -1.97 -2.51
C VAL A 77 10.33 -2.46 -3.57
N THR A 78 9.04 -2.33 -3.32
CA THR A 78 7.98 -2.74 -4.24
C THR A 78 6.98 -1.61 -4.48
N GLY A 79 6.38 -1.57 -5.67
CA GLY A 79 5.22 -0.74 -5.93
C GLY A 79 4.01 -1.26 -5.16
N ARG A 80 3.19 -0.36 -4.65
CA ARG A 80 1.94 -0.71 -4.00
C ARG A 80 0.82 -0.75 -5.03
N PRO A 81 0.09 -1.87 -5.16
CA PRO A 81 -1.04 -1.96 -6.10
C PRO A 81 -2.17 -1.00 -5.68
N LYS A 82 -2.85 -0.45 -6.66
CA LYS A 82 -4.07 0.34 -6.47
C LYS A 82 -5.28 -0.52 -6.86
N HIS A 83 -6.12 -0.81 -5.87
CA HIS A 83 -7.32 -1.61 -6.08
C HIS A 83 -8.43 -0.77 -6.71
N TYR A 84 -9.15 -1.30 -7.67
CA TYR A 84 -10.15 -0.57 -8.46
C TYR A 84 -11.31 -0.07 -7.63
N TYR A 85 -11.80 -0.87 -6.69
CA TYR A 85 -12.83 -0.41 -5.76
C TYR A 85 -12.37 0.76 -4.89
N SER A 86 -11.11 0.76 -4.49
CA SER A 86 -10.49 1.87 -3.73
C SER A 86 -10.41 3.17 -4.56
N ILE A 87 -10.16 3.05 -5.87
CA ILE A 87 -10.18 4.19 -6.81
C ILE A 87 -11.62 4.72 -6.91
N TYR A 88 -12.57 3.84 -7.20
CA TYR A 88 -13.99 4.17 -7.28
C TYR A 88 -14.49 4.91 -6.03
N GLN A 89 -14.20 4.40 -4.83
CA GLN A 89 -14.61 5.05 -3.59
C GLN A 89 -14.02 6.45 -3.43
N LYS A 90 -12.77 6.66 -3.81
CA LYS A 90 -12.15 7.99 -3.74
C LYS A 90 -12.76 8.97 -4.74
N MET A 91 -13.13 8.50 -5.93
CA MET A 91 -13.80 9.33 -6.94
C MET A 91 -15.21 9.70 -6.49
N ILE A 92 -16.03 8.73 -6.12
CA ILE A 92 -17.45 8.94 -5.82
C ILE A 92 -17.67 9.51 -4.42
N VAL A 93 -17.03 8.94 -3.39
CA VAL A 93 -17.27 9.35 -1.99
C VAL A 93 -16.51 10.62 -1.63
N ARG A 94 -15.30 10.81 -2.19
CA ARG A 94 -14.43 11.95 -1.87
C ARG A 94 -14.38 13.01 -2.96
N GLY A 95 -15.08 12.81 -4.08
CA GLY A 95 -15.12 13.74 -5.21
C GLY A 95 -13.74 14.04 -5.82
N LYS A 96 -12.82 13.07 -5.80
CA LYS A 96 -11.49 13.24 -6.37
C LYS A 96 -11.47 12.83 -7.83
N GLU A 97 -10.75 13.60 -8.64
CA GLU A 97 -10.48 13.22 -10.03
C GLU A 97 -9.60 11.97 -10.09
N PHE A 98 -9.80 11.17 -11.15
CA PHE A 98 -9.02 9.94 -11.35
C PHE A 98 -7.52 10.22 -11.39
N ASP A 99 -7.08 11.25 -12.10
CA ASP A 99 -5.68 11.61 -12.24
C ASP A 99 -5.03 11.91 -10.88
N ASP A 100 -5.70 12.67 -10.02
CA ASP A 100 -5.21 12.97 -8.66
C ASP A 100 -5.02 11.72 -7.79
N ILE A 101 -5.82 10.68 -8.05
CA ILE A 101 -5.73 9.42 -7.31
C ILE A 101 -4.65 8.53 -7.90
N TYR A 102 -4.60 8.44 -9.23
CA TYR A 102 -3.78 7.45 -9.93
C TYR A 102 -2.33 7.90 -10.09
N ASP A 103 -2.09 9.19 -10.31
CA ASP A 103 -0.75 9.76 -10.47
C ASP A 103 0.07 9.72 -9.16
N LEU A 104 -0.60 9.62 -8.01
CA LEU A 104 0.09 9.42 -6.74
C LEU A 104 0.73 8.04 -6.70
N VAL A 105 2.04 7.98 -6.88
CA VAL A 105 2.82 6.75 -6.78
C VAL A 105 2.96 6.35 -5.31
N ALA A 106 2.77 5.08 -5.04
CA ALA A 106 2.94 4.51 -3.71
C ALA A 106 3.93 3.34 -3.77
N VAL A 107 4.91 3.37 -2.89
CA VAL A 107 5.91 2.31 -2.73
C VAL A 107 5.88 1.74 -1.32
N ARG A 108 6.38 0.53 -1.19
CA ARG A 108 6.55 -0.16 0.08
C ARG A 108 7.99 -0.61 0.21
N VAL A 109 8.59 -0.29 1.37
CA VAL A 109 9.93 -0.74 1.75
C VAL A 109 9.78 -1.73 2.90
N ILE A 110 10.29 -2.95 2.71
CA ILE A 110 10.27 -4.01 3.72
C ILE A 110 11.70 -4.27 4.14
N VAL A 111 11.96 -4.19 5.44
CA VAL A 111 13.28 -4.33 6.05
C VAL A 111 13.25 -5.36 7.18
N ASP A 112 14.43 -5.70 7.72
CA ASP A 112 14.55 -6.77 8.71
C ASP A 112 14.17 -6.31 10.14
N THR A 113 14.52 -5.08 10.52
CA THR A 113 14.36 -4.59 11.91
C THR A 113 13.59 -3.28 12.02
N VAL A 114 13.05 -3.01 13.21
CA VAL A 114 12.42 -1.72 13.51
C VAL A 114 13.42 -0.57 13.40
N GLN A 115 14.66 -0.78 13.82
CA GLN A 115 15.72 0.23 13.67
C GLN A 115 15.96 0.57 12.21
N ASP A 116 15.99 -0.43 11.33
CA ASP A 116 16.11 -0.21 9.89
C ASP A 116 14.93 0.59 9.32
N CYS A 117 13.71 0.38 9.83
CA CYS A 117 12.55 1.19 9.42
C CYS A 117 12.79 2.69 9.65
N TYR A 118 13.28 3.07 10.84
CA TYR A 118 13.58 4.47 11.15
C TYR A 118 14.81 4.99 10.42
N ALA A 119 15.82 4.15 10.19
CA ALA A 119 16.98 4.51 9.38
C ALA A 119 16.59 4.81 7.92
N VAL A 120 15.73 4.00 7.32
CA VAL A 120 15.17 4.26 5.98
C VAL A 120 14.38 5.57 5.97
N LEU A 121 13.53 5.81 6.96
CA LEU A 121 12.78 7.06 7.07
C LEU A 121 13.71 8.28 7.09
N GLY A 122 14.75 8.25 7.91
CA GLY A 122 15.75 9.33 7.99
C GLY A 122 16.46 9.56 6.65
N SER A 123 16.85 8.49 5.97
CA SER A 123 17.48 8.57 4.65
C SER A 123 16.55 9.20 3.61
N LEU A 124 15.29 8.76 3.55
CA LEU A 124 14.30 9.28 2.62
C LEU A 124 13.98 10.75 2.86
N HIS A 125 13.83 11.17 4.13
CA HIS A 125 13.58 12.58 4.48
C HIS A 125 14.81 13.47 4.27
N SER A 126 16.00 12.90 4.23
CA SER A 126 17.24 13.61 3.84
C SER A 126 17.35 13.79 2.32
N ARG A 127 16.82 12.85 1.55
CA ARG A 127 16.81 12.92 0.09
C ARG A 127 15.67 13.78 -0.44
N TRP A 128 14.47 13.63 0.07
CA TRP A 128 13.25 14.27 -0.41
C TRP A 128 12.51 15.00 0.72
N THR A 129 11.98 16.15 0.41
CA THR A 129 11.23 16.94 1.39
C THR A 129 9.91 16.23 1.77
N PRO A 130 9.67 15.93 3.04
CA PRO A 130 8.40 15.37 3.47
C PRO A 130 7.27 16.40 3.39
N MET A 131 6.08 15.94 3.00
CA MET A 131 4.88 16.78 2.99
C MET A 131 4.30 16.89 4.41
N SER A 132 4.07 18.13 4.84
CA SER A 132 3.50 18.42 6.17
C SER A 132 2.17 17.70 6.40
N GLY A 133 1.99 17.14 7.61
CA GLY A 133 0.77 16.44 8.01
C GLY A 133 0.56 15.04 7.40
N ARG A 134 1.47 14.58 6.54
CA ARG A 134 1.38 13.29 5.87
C ARG A 134 2.19 12.17 6.52
N PHE A 135 2.96 12.50 7.53
CA PHE A 135 3.70 11.48 8.30
C PHE A 135 2.82 10.85 9.38
N LYS A 136 2.87 9.50 9.46
CA LYS A 136 2.22 8.71 10.53
C LYS A 136 3.14 7.59 10.98
N ASP A 137 3.37 7.53 12.27
CA ASP A 137 4.14 6.48 12.92
C ASP A 137 3.19 5.44 13.57
N TYR A 138 2.81 4.44 12.78
CA TYR A 138 2.02 3.31 13.28
C TYR A 138 2.88 2.16 13.84
N ILE A 139 4.21 2.32 13.88
CA ILE A 139 5.08 1.40 14.63
C ILE A 139 5.02 1.75 16.11
N ALA A 140 5.21 3.03 16.45
CA ALA A 140 5.13 3.50 17.84
C ALA A 140 3.69 3.46 18.38
N VAL A 141 2.69 3.78 17.54
CA VAL A 141 1.26 3.77 17.92
C VAL A 141 0.48 2.94 16.90
N PRO A 142 0.39 1.61 17.09
CA PRO A 142 -0.34 0.72 16.19
C PRO A 142 -1.82 1.09 16.07
N LYS A 143 -2.43 0.76 14.91
CA LYS A 143 -3.87 0.90 14.75
C LYS A 143 -4.64 -0.14 15.60
N PHE A 144 -5.94 0.08 15.77
CA PHE A 144 -6.81 -0.83 16.54
C PHE A 144 -6.77 -2.29 16.08
N ASN A 145 -6.46 -2.55 14.81
CA ASN A 145 -6.30 -3.88 14.22
C ASN A 145 -4.85 -4.39 14.23
N LEU A 146 -3.99 -3.84 15.09
CA LEU A 146 -2.57 -4.15 15.26
C LEU A 146 -1.70 -3.85 14.03
N TYR A 147 -2.22 -3.11 13.05
CA TYR A 147 -1.44 -2.67 11.89
C TYR A 147 -0.30 -1.75 12.31
N GLN A 148 0.91 -2.09 11.87
CA GLN A 148 2.13 -1.31 12.09
C GLN A 148 2.82 -0.99 10.78
N SER A 149 3.25 0.24 10.59
CA SER A 149 4.08 0.71 9.50
C SER A 149 4.43 2.18 9.73
N LEU A 150 5.53 2.67 9.18
CA LEU A 150 5.72 4.10 8.98
C LEU A 150 5.07 4.50 7.66
N HIS A 151 4.33 5.59 7.66
CA HIS A 151 3.76 6.18 6.44
C HIS A 151 4.30 7.60 6.29
N THR A 152 4.86 7.91 5.15
CA THR A 152 5.26 9.26 4.79
C THR A 152 4.89 9.56 3.34
N THR A 153 4.70 10.83 3.02
CA THR A 153 4.59 11.31 1.65
C THR A 153 5.67 12.37 1.45
N VAL A 154 6.45 12.20 0.42
CA VAL A 154 7.57 13.09 0.09
C VAL A 154 7.38 13.70 -1.30
N ILE A 155 8.04 14.81 -1.54
CA ILE A 155 8.19 15.37 -2.90
C ILE A 155 9.35 14.63 -3.55
N GLY A 156 9.03 13.68 -4.41
CA GLY A 156 9.98 12.81 -5.09
C GLY A 156 10.56 13.41 -6.37
N PRO A 157 11.08 12.58 -7.27
CA PRO A 157 11.58 13.02 -8.57
C PRO A 157 10.55 13.87 -9.32
N ASP A 158 11.03 14.85 -10.10
CA ASP A 158 10.19 15.76 -10.89
C ASP A 158 9.15 16.55 -10.08
N GLY A 159 9.35 16.70 -8.76
CA GLY A 159 8.44 17.42 -7.88
C GLY A 159 7.10 16.71 -7.64
N LYS A 160 6.98 15.43 -7.96
CA LYS A 160 5.75 14.65 -7.78
C LYS A 160 5.68 14.01 -6.40
N PRO A 161 4.49 13.96 -5.76
CA PRO A 161 4.34 13.33 -4.47
C PRO A 161 4.47 11.79 -4.58
N VAL A 162 5.19 11.20 -3.61
CA VAL A 162 5.35 9.76 -3.46
C VAL A 162 4.92 9.34 -2.07
N GLU A 163 3.95 8.43 -1.96
CA GLU A 163 3.61 7.78 -0.69
C GLU A 163 4.57 6.62 -0.44
N ILE A 164 5.11 6.55 0.76
CA ILE A 164 6.05 5.50 1.15
C ILE A 164 5.57 4.86 2.44
N GLN A 165 5.45 3.53 2.41
CA GLN A 165 5.22 2.69 3.58
C GLN A 165 6.50 1.93 3.91
N ILE A 166 6.94 1.99 5.17
CA ILE A 166 8.14 1.31 5.65
C ILE A 166 7.74 0.40 6.81
N ARG A 167 8.10 -0.88 6.73
CA ARG A 167 7.77 -1.86 7.76
C ARG A 167 8.67 -3.08 7.71
N THR A 168 8.70 -3.86 8.80
CA THR A 168 9.41 -5.12 8.84
C THR A 168 8.64 -6.23 8.11
N HIS A 169 9.31 -7.37 7.86
CA HIS A 169 8.66 -8.56 7.30
C HIS A 169 7.50 -9.04 8.18
N GLU A 170 7.65 -9.02 9.50
CA GLU A 170 6.59 -9.40 10.42
C GLU A 170 5.39 -8.45 10.35
N MET A 171 5.64 -7.13 10.36
CA MET A 171 4.59 -6.12 10.18
C MET A 171 3.88 -6.27 8.84
N HIS A 172 4.61 -6.67 7.80
CA HIS A 172 4.02 -6.94 6.49
C HIS A 172 3.07 -8.13 6.52
N ARG A 173 3.47 -9.24 7.13
CA ARG A 173 2.58 -10.39 7.31
C ARG A 173 1.33 -10.04 8.10
N MET A 174 1.50 -9.31 9.21
CA MET A 174 0.37 -8.83 10.01
C MET A 174 -0.56 -7.89 9.23
N ALA A 175 -0.01 -7.04 8.36
CA ALA A 175 -0.81 -6.14 7.53
C ALA A 175 -1.60 -6.88 6.44
N GLU A 176 -1.08 -7.98 5.90
CA GLU A 176 -1.74 -8.77 4.85
C GLU A 176 -2.75 -9.78 5.42
N TYR A 177 -2.41 -10.46 6.52
CA TYR A 177 -3.17 -11.59 7.05
C TYR A 177 -3.77 -11.37 8.44
N GLY A 178 -3.47 -10.24 9.11
CA GLY A 178 -4.02 -9.89 10.40
C GLY A 178 -3.89 -11.00 11.43
N VAL A 179 -5.00 -11.34 12.07
CA VAL A 179 -5.05 -12.40 13.09
C VAL A 179 -4.68 -13.79 12.55
N ALA A 180 -4.79 -14.01 11.25
CA ALA A 180 -4.43 -15.27 10.62
C ALA A 180 -2.93 -15.39 10.30
N ALA A 181 -2.13 -14.34 10.50
CA ALA A 181 -0.69 -14.35 10.23
C ALA A 181 0.05 -15.45 11.02
N HIS A 182 -0.36 -15.70 12.25
CA HIS A 182 0.22 -16.75 13.10
C HIS A 182 -0.23 -18.16 12.73
N TRP A 183 -1.40 -18.32 12.13
CA TRP A 183 -1.91 -19.63 11.72
C TRP A 183 -1.16 -20.15 10.50
N LYS A 184 -0.92 -19.30 9.52
CA LYS A 184 -0.17 -19.68 8.31
C LYS A 184 1.25 -20.14 8.62
N TYR A 185 1.89 -19.58 9.65
CA TYR A 185 3.21 -20.01 10.11
C TYR A 185 3.21 -21.41 10.75
N LYS A 186 2.08 -21.82 11.38
CA LYS A 186 1.94 -23.16 11.99
C LYS A 186 1.65 -24.25 10.97
N GLU A 187 1.06 -23.90 9.82
CA GLU A 187 0.72 -24.85 8.75
C GLU A 187 1.91 -25.15 7.82
N ASP A 188 2.88 -24.24 7.73
CA ASP A 188 4.09 -24.44 6.93
C ASP A 188 5.35 -24.02 7.72
N PRO A 189 5.88 -24.93 8.57
CA PRO A 189 7.08 -24.69 9.36
C PRO A 189 8.35 -24.45 8.52
N ASN A 190 8.30 -24.75 7.21
CA ASN A 190 9.44 -24.63 6.29
C ASN A 190 9.32 -23.45 5.32
N ALA A 191 8.31 -22.60 5.45
CA ALA A 191 8.19 -21.34 4.70
C ALA A 191 9.11 -20.28 5.31
N THR A 192 10.41 -20.42 5.07
CA THR A 192 11.45 -19.40 5.30
C THR A 192 11.69 -18.58 4.06
#